data_3adc4dce3403c2b957e3ad1f75ec143f
#
_entry.id   3adc4dce3403c2b957e3ad1f75ec143f
#
_cell.length_a   1.000
_cell.length_b   1.000
_cell.length_c   1.000
_cell.angle_alpha   90.00
_cell.angle_beta   90.00
_cell.angle_gamma   90.00
#
_symmetry.space_group_name_H-M   'P 1'
#
loop_
_entity.id
_entity.type
_entity.pdbx_description
1 polymer ?
#
loop_
_entity_poly.entity_id
_entity_poly.type
_entity_poly.pdbx_seq_one_letter_code
_entity_poly.pdbx_strand_id
1 'polypeptide(L)'
;MGFNSAKDIKLDISKLNIYGLGDFGTGKSVFASTFPTPGFVFDFDNRIKTYRGRDWDYGTFDLSAKGWVDFETAYREVGKLVEEGKYKTVVLDSTTSMTDTAMERALQLDPKRSPEGGPIWNVHYQIVKNLMEPKLHGLLNFKSHVIMLGHWKIETDQKSGTILSIDPLLTGQLSAKVPGYFDEVYAFFSRVKEGKDFFYFRTVSQNLYKARSTISGPYRLLPDEIPNDYVSFKAYLDKAMIREAEIRSKKDEKEQQKGAGSGV
;
A
#
# COMPACT_ATOMS: atom_id res chain seq x y z
N MET A 1 -12.76 -16.67 -25.41
CA MET A 1 -11.81 -15.94 -24.54
C MET A 1 -10.47 -15.95 -25.24
N GLY A 2 -9.85 -14.77 -25.50
CA GLY A 2 -8.49 -14.69 -26.01
C GLY A 2 -7.50 -14.65 -24.83
N PHE A 3 -6.36 -15.31 -24.95
CA PHE A 3 -5.27 -15.22 -23.98
C PHE A 3 -4.29 -14.14 -24.44
N ASN A 4 -3.81 -13.31 -23.52
CA ASN A 4 -2.79 -12.30 -23.80
C ASN A 4 -1.40 -12.87 -23.52
N SER A 5 -0.40 -12.47 -24.32
CA SER A 5 1.00 -12.83 -24.07
C SER A 5 1.63 -11.88 -23.06
N ALA A 6 2.32 -12.43 -22.06
CA ALA A 6 3.10 -11.63 -21.12
C ALA A 6 4.44 -11.13 -21.72
N LYS A 7 4.85 -11.63 -22.91
CA LYS A 7 6.12 -11.30 -23.55
C LYS A 7 6.26 -9.79 -23.84
N ASP A 8 5.14 -9.12 -24.16
CA ASP A 8 5.11 -7.73 -24.58
C ASP A 8 4.74 -6.74 -23.46
N ILE A 9 4.51 -7.25 -22.24
CA ILE A 9 4.23 -6.38 -21.10
C ILE A 9 5.47 -5.55 -20.78
N LYS A 10 5.32 -4.23 -20.85
CA LYS A 10 6.35 -3.24 -20.47
C LYS A 10 6.07 -2.76 -19.04
N LEU A 11 7.13 -2.27 -18.39
CA LEU A 11 6.98 -1.59 -17.10
C LEU A 11 6.06 -0.37 -17.28
N ASP A 12 4.97 -0.36 -16.54
CA ASP A 12 4.01 0.74 -16.52
C ASP A 12 3.97 1.34 -15.10
N ILE A 13 4.25 2.63 -15.02
CA ILE A 13 4.23 3.41 -13.78
C ILE A 13 3.12 4.48 -13.78
N SER A 14 2.23 4.43 -14.79
CA SER A 14 1.11 5.37 -14.88
C SER A 14 0.13 5.24 -13.72
N LYS A 15 0.05 4.04 -13.16
CA LYS A 15 -0.72 3.72 -11.95
C LYS A 15 0.15 2.92 -10.98
N LEU A 16 0.18 3.34 -9.74
CA LEU A 16 0.89 2.67 -8.65
C LEU A 16 -0.10 2.25 -7.56
N ASN A 17 -0.03 1.00 -7.15
CA ASN A 17 -0.73 0.46 -5.99
C ASN A 17 0.31 0.18 -4.90
N ILE A 18 0.38 1.05 -3.89
CA ILE A 18 1.43 1.02 -2.85
C ILE A 18 0.82 0.70 -1.50
N TYR A 19 1.41 -0.25 -0.79
CA TYR A 19 1.16 -0.46 0.63
C TYR A 19 2.37 0.02 1.43
N GLY A 20 2.19 1.11 2.17
CA GLY A 20 3.22 1.73 3.00
C GLY A 20 3.09 1.31 4.46
N LEU A 21 4.08 0.59 4.99
CA LEU A 21 4.10 0.09 6.36
C LEU A 21 5.22 0.74 7.17
N GLY A 22 4.97 1.06 8.44
CA GLY A 22 5.97 1.65 9.32
C GLY A 22 5.37 2.11 10.65
N ASP A 23 6.24 2.44 11.60
CA ASP A 23 5.84 3.03 12.86
C ASP A 23 5.25 4.44 12.67
N PHE A 24 4.59 4.96 13.70
CA PHE A 24 4.21 6.36 13.69
C PHE A 24 5.47 7.24 13.64
N GLY A 25 5.36 8.41 12.98
CA GLY A 25 6.48 9.35 12.84
C GLY A 25 7.50 8.98 11.75
N THR A 26 7.33 7.88 11.00
CA THR A 26 8.23 7.49 9.88
C THR A 26 7.92 8.21 8.56
N GLY A 27 6.97 9.13 8.55
CA GLY A 27 6.68 10.00 7.41
C GLY A 27 5.77 9.37 6.34
N LYS A 28 5.03 8.29 6.61
CA LYS A 28 4.12 7.64 5.64
C LYS A 28 3.12 8.61 5.00
N SER A 29 2.35 9.34 5.83
CA SER A 29 1.36 10.32 5.35
C SER A 29 2.03 11.50 4.64
N VAL A 30 3.25 11.88 5.02
CA VAL A 30 4.05 12.90 4.32
C VAL A 30 4.36 12.41 2.91
N PHE A 31 4.86 11.18 2.75
CA PHE A 31 5.09 10.58 1.43
C PHE A 31 3.83 10.61 0.57
N ALA A 32 2.72 10.09 1.09
CA ALA A 32 1.45 10.05 0.36
C ALA A 32 1.01 11.46 -0.07
N SER A 33 1.18 12.47 0.80
CA SER A 33 0.80 13.85 0.51
C SER A 33 1.60 14.51 -0.62
N THR A 34 2.75 13.93 -1.01
CA THR A 34 3.60 14.46 -2.09
C THR A 34 3.22 13.96 -3.47
N PHE A 35 2.28 13.01 -3.57
CA PHE A 35 1.83 12.43 -4.83
C PHE A 35 1.04 13.41 -5.70
N PRO A 36 0.86 13.07 -7.00
CA PRO A 36 0.11 13.91 -7.93
C PRO A 36 -1.30 14.26 -7.44
N THR A 37 -1.67 15.51 -7.58
CA THR A 37 -2.97 16.07 -7.23
C THR A 37 -3.78 16.43 -8.49
N PRO A 38 -5.12 16.63 -8.41
CA PRO A 38 -5.98 16.53 -7.23
C PRO A 38 -6.00 15.13 -6.62
N GLY A 39 -6.10 15.03 -5.30
CA GLY A 39 -6.14 13.75 -4.61
C GLY A 39 -7.28 13.65 -3.58
N PHE A 40 -7.55 12.43 -3.11
CA PHE A 40 -8.51 12.18 -2.03
C PHE A 40 -7.91 11.32 -0.93
N VAL A 41 -8.21 11.66 0.34
CA VAL A 41 -7.78 10.91 1.52
C VAL A 41 -8.98 10.33 2.27
N PHE A 42 -9.02 9.01 2.42
CA PHE A 42 -9.85 8.34 3.43
C PHE A 42 -9.08 8.36 4.75
N ASP A 43 -9.40 9.36 5.61
CA ASP A 43 -8.69 9.62 6.87
C ASP A 43 -9.37 8.92 8.05
N PHE A 44 -8.87 7.75 8.41
CA PHE A 44 -9.30 7.00 9.60
C PHE A 44 -8.50 7.35 10.85
N ASP A 45 -7.36 8.03 10.70
CA ASP A 45 -6.48 8.39 11.82
C ASP A 45 -6.75 9.79 12.37
N ASN A 46 -7.68 10.56 11.76
CA ASN A 46 -7.94 11.97 12.08
C ASN A 46 -6.68 12.85 12.00
N ARG A 47 -5.83 12.62 10.97
CA ARG A 47 -4.52 13.28 10.83
C ARG A 47 -4.36 14.08 9.53
N ILE A 48 -5.46 14.55 8.97
CA ILE A 48 -5.48 15.29 7.69
C ILE A 48 -4.55 16.52 7.62
N LYS A 49 -4.12 17.05 8.77
CA LYS A 49 -3.22 18.21 8.84
C LYS A 49 -1.92 18.03 8.05
N THR A 50 -1.46 16.80 7.81
CA THR A 50 -0.29 16.49 6.97
C THR A 50 -0.48 16.91 5.51
N TYR A 51 -1.71 16.96 5.02
CA TYR A 51 -2.06 17.32 3.65
C TYR A 51 -2.36 18.82 3.47
N ARG A 52 -2.25 19.61 4.55
CA ARG A 52 -2.55 21.05 4.57
C ARG A 52 -1.82 21.82 3.47
N GLY A 53 -2.55 22.73 2.80
CA GLY A 53 -2.01 23.60 1.77
C GLY A 53 -1.76 22.93 0.41
N ARG A 54 -2.24 21.73 0.23
CA ARG A 54 -2.17 20.96 -1.02
C ARG A 54 -3.57 20.68 -1.55
N ASP A 55 -3.68 20.35 -2.82
CA ASP A 55 -4.96 20.07 -3.51
C ASP A 55 -5.46 18.64 -3.18
N TRP A 56 -5.93 18.48 -1.94
CA TRP A 56 -6.47 17.22 -1.41
C TRP A 56 -7.86 17.42 -0.83
N ASP A 57 -8.82 16.67 -1.34
CA ASP A 57 -10.11 16.46 -0.68
C ASP A 57 -9.96 15.31 0.35
N TYR A 58 -10.85 15.25 1.34
CA TYR A 58 -10.77 14.18 2.35
C TYR A 58 -12.12 13.87 2.98
N GLY A 59 -12.27 12.65 3.49
CA GLY A 59 -13.32 12.23 4.39
C GLY A 59 -12.74 11.65 5.66
N THR A 60 -13.23 12.09 6.81
CA THR A 60 -12.80 11.60 8.13
C THR A 60 -13.85 10.63 8.69
N PHE A 61 -13.40 9.50 9.23
CA PHE A 61 -14.27 8.42 9.68
C PHE A 61 -13.99 8.08 11.15
N ASP A 62 -15.01 8.22 11.98
CA ASP A 62 -14.91 7.94 13.41
C ASP A 62 -14.76 6.45 13.68
N LEU A 63 -14.13 6.10 14.78
CA LEU A 63 -14.07 4.74 15.32
C LEU A 63 -15.45 4.32 15.84
N SER A 64 -16.35 3.99 14.93
CA SER A 64 -17.72 3.58 15.22
C SER A 64 -18.35 2.82 14.06
N ALA A 65 -19.42 2.09 14.33
CA ALA A 65 -20.21 1.45 13.26
C ALA A 65 -20.77 2.44 12.26
N LYS A 66 -21.10 3.67 12.67
CA LYS A 66 -21.52 4.76 11.79
C LYS A 66 -20.37 5.21 10.89
N GLY A 67 -19.16 5.37 11.44
CA GLY A 67 -17.97 5.72 10.67
C GLY A 67 -17.70 4.74 9.52
N TRP A 68 -17.96 3.44 9.73
CA TRP A 68 -17.90 2.46 8.62
C TRP A 68 -18.94 2.74 7.54
N VAL A 69 -20.19 3.04 7.90
CA VAL A 69 -21.25 3.35 6.94
C VAL A 69 -20.98 4.64 6.16
N ASP A 70 -20.45 5.65 6.85
CA ASP A 70 -20.02 6.91 6.22
C ASP A 70 -18.87 6.67 5.23
N PHE A 71 -17.89 5.82 5.60
CA PHE A 71 -16.83 5.38 4.70
C PHE A 71 -17.40 4.67 3.46
N GLU A 72 -18.33 3.73 3.62
CA GLU A 72 -18.93 3.03 2.47
C GLU A 72 -19.64 3.98 1.50
N THR A 73 -20.20 5.06 2.02
CA THR A 73 -20.85 6.09 1.21
C THR A 73 -19.80 6.90 0.45
N ALA A 74 -18.77 7.40 1.17
CA ALA A 74 -17.67 8.12 0.57
C ALA A 74 -16.89 7.27 -0.46
N TYR A 75 -16.68 5.98 -0.17
CA TYR A 75 -16.04 5.04 -1.08
C TYR A 75 -16.75 4.96 -2.44
N ARG A 76 -18.09 4.87 -2.44
CA ARG A 76 -18.88 4.82 -3.69
C ARG A 76 -18.83 6.13 -4.46
N GLU A 77 -18.89 7.26 -3.76
CA GLU A 77 -18.80 8.58 -4.37
C GLU A 77 -17.42 8.85 -4.97
N VAL A 78 -16.37 8.63 -4.19
CA VAL A 78 -14.98 8.79 -4.65
C VAL A 78 -14.69 7.88 -5.83
N GLY A 79 -15.20 6.64 -5.83
CA GLY A 79 -15.05 5.73 -6.96
C GLY A 79 -15.60 6.29 -8.26
N LYS A 80 -16.79 6.95 -8.24
CA LYS A 80 -17.35 7.64 -9.40
C LYS A 80 -16.47 8.79 -9.85
N LEU A 81 -16.02 9.63 -8.90
CA LEU A 81 -15.18 10.79 -9.20
C LEU A 81 -13.81 10.39 -9.78
N VAL A 82 -13.27 9.24 -9.36
CA VAL A 82 -12.03 8.67 -9.96
C VAL A 82 -12.29 8.19 -11.40
N GLU A 83 -13.44 7.54 -11.67
CA GLU A 83 -13.79 7.15 -13.04
C GLU A 83 -13.98 8.36 -13.96
N GLU A 84 -14.47 9.47 -13.43
CA GLU A 84 -14.59 10.77 -14.11
C GLU A 84 -13.24 11.50 -14.27
N GLY A 85 -12.14 10.97 -13.71
CA GLY A 85 -10.81 11.54 -13.79
C GLY A 85 -10.54 12.71 -12.84
N LYS A 86 -11.40 12.92 -11.81
CA LYS A 86 -11.22 14.01 -10.85
C LYS A 86 -9.97 13.82 -10.00
N TYR A 87 -9.69 12.60 -9.51
CA TYR A 87 -8.57 12.34 -8.61
C TYR A 87 -7.45 11.54 -9.28
N LYS A 88 -6.22 12.04 -9.21
CA LYS A 88 -5.00 11.37 -9.67
C LYS A 88 -4.45 10.40 -8.65
N THR A 89 -4.72 10.65 -7.36
CA THR A 89 -4.23 9.83 -6.24
C THR A 89 -5.33 9.66 -5.21
N VAL A 90 -5.50 8.45 -4.71
CA VAL A 90 -6.37 8.12 -3.58
C VAL A 90 -5.52 7.50 -2.47
N VAL A 91 -5.69 7.99 -1.25
CA VAL A 91 -4.98 7.52 -0.06
C VAL A 91 -5.97 6.94 0.94
N LEU A 92 -5.61 5.83 1.58
CA LEU A 92 -6.28 5.29 2.76
C LEU A 92 -5.30 5.36 3.93
N ASP A 93 -5.57 6.23 4.90
CA ASP A 93 -4.72 6.50 6.07
C ASP A 93 -5.56 6.32 7.36
N SER A 94 -5.51 5.19 8.05
CA SER A 94 -4.73 3.99 7.80
C SER A 94 -5.60 2.72 7.72
N THR A 95 -5.04 1.65 7.15
CA THR A 95 -5.68 0.32 7.16
C THR A 95 -5.85 -0.23 8.57
N THR A 96 -4.99 0.15 9.49
CA THR A 96 -5.05 -0.23 10.91
C THR A 96 -6.32 0.32 11.54
N SER A 97 -6.54 1.63 11.51
CA SER A 97 -7.73 2.28 12.08
C SER A 97 -9.01 1.93 11.30
N MET A 98 -8.90 1.68 10.00
CA MET A 98 -10.01 1.13 9.20
C MET A 98 -10.46 -0.24 9.73
N THR A 99 -9.49 -1.11 10.15
CA THR A 99 -9.82 -2.42 10.72
C THR A 99 -10.57 -2.29 12.04
N ASP A 100 -10.18 -1.34 12.88
CA ASP A 100 -10.86 -1.08 14.15
C ASP A 100 -12.29 -0.55 13.92
N THR A 101 -12.46 0.35 12.95
CA THR A 101 -13.78 0.84 12.53
C THR A 101 -14.67 -0.28 11.97
N ALA A 102 -14.08 -1.21 11.20
CA ALA A 102 -14.77 -2.41 10.71
C ALA A 102 -15.18 -3.35 11.86
N MET A 103 -14.38 -3.44 12.93
CA MET A 103 -14.74 -4.22 14.12
C MET A 103 -15.96 -3.62 14.83
N GLU A 104 -16.04 -2.31 14.99
CA GLU A 104 -17.24 -1.65 15.54
C GLU A 104 -18.50 -1.97 14.71
N ARG A 105 -18.35 -1.97 13.38
CA ARG A 105 -19.44 -2.38 12.49
C ARG A 105 -19.78 -3.85 12.64
N ALA A 106 -18.80 -4.74 12.78
CA ALA A 106 -19.01 -6.17 13.00
C ALA A 106 -19.75 -6.43 14.32
N LEU A 107 -19.38 -5.72 15.39
CA LEU A 107 -20.04 -5.79 16.70
C LEU A 107 -21.50 -5.27 16.69
N GLN A 108 -21.82 -4.37 15.78
CA GLN A 108 -23.19 -3.90 15.55
C GLN A 108 -24.01 -4.94 14.75
N LEU A 109 -23.39 -5.57 13.74
CA LEU A 109 -24.06 -6.57 12.90
C LEU A 109 -24.36 -7.88 13.65
N ASP A 110 -23.48 -8.29 14.55
CA ASP A 110 -23.72 -9.38 15.49
C ASP A 110 -23.49 -8.87 16.92
N PRO A 111 -24.55 -8.62 17.70
CA PRO A 111 -24.41 -8.06 19.05
C PRO A 111 -23.97 -9.07 20.11
N LYS A 112 -23.80 -10.33 19.77
CA LYS A 112 -23.26 -11.34 20.71
C LYS A 112 -21.85 -10.95 21.14
N ARG A 113 -21.50 -11.34 22.36
CA ARG A 113 -20.17 -11.06 22.93
C ARG A 113 -19.56 -12.32 23.52
N SER A 114 -18.23 -12.32 23.66
CA SER A 114 -17.53 -13.33 24.45
C SER A 114 -17.93 -13.21 25.93
N PRO A 115 -17.66 -14.23 26.75
CA PRO A 115 -17.93 -14.15 28.20
C PRO A 115 -17.29 -12.94 28.88
N GLU A 116 -16.17 -12.45 28.37
CA GLU A 116 -15.44 -11.27 28.84
C GLU A 116 -15.97 -9.94 28.25
N GLY A 117 -17.08 -9.99 27.47
CA GLY A 117 -17.69 -8.81 26.86
C GLY A 117 -17.06 -8.34 25.53
N GLY A 118 -15.99 -8.99 25.09
CA GLY A 118 -15.27 -8.66 23.85
C GLY A 118 -15.84 -9.32 22.58
N PRO A 119 -15.17 -9.13 21.43
CA PRO A 119 -15.52 -9.82 20.18
C PRO A 119 -15.41 -11.34 20.33
N ILE A 120 -16.32 -12.08 19.64
CA ILE A 120 -16.19 -13.53 19.47
C ILE A 120 -15.28 -13.79 18.26
N TRP A 121 -14.17 -14.51 18.49
CA TRP A 121 -13.11 -14.71 17.50
C TRP A 121 -13.63 -15.23 16.14
N ASN A 122 -14.35 -16.33 16.15
CA ASN A 122 -14.84 -17.00 14.93
C ASN A 122 -15.98 -16.24 14.21
N VAL A 123 -16.57 -15.22 14.82
CA VAL A 123 -17.71 -14.49 14.30
C VAL A 123 -17.26 -13.11 13.80
N HIS A 124 -16.86 -12.25 14.73
CA HIS A 124 -16.61 -10.83 14.42
C HIS A 124 -15.39 -10.64 13.51
N TYR A 125 -14.31 -11.40 13.69
CA TYR A 125 -13.14 -11.32 12.83
C TYR A 125 -13.42 -11.81 11.40
N GLN A 126 -14.35 -12.76 11.22
CA GLN A 126 -14.81 -13.16 9.89
C GLN A 126 -15.66 -12.06 9.25
N ILE A 127 -16.52 -11.37 10.03
CA ILE A 127 -17.30 -10.23 9.53
C ILE A 127 -16.35 -9.09 9.12
N VAL A 128 -15.37 -8.74 9.96
CA VAL A 128 -14.35 -7.71 9.63
C VAL A 128 -13.66 -8.04 8.31
N LYS A 129 -13.22 -9.28 8.14
CA LYS A 129 -12.59 -9.71 6.89
C LYS A 129 -13.53 -9.51 5.69
N ASN A 130 -14.79 -9.93 5.81
CA ASN A 130 -15.79 -9.80 4.75
C ASN A 130 -16.16 -8.35 4.43
N LEU A 131 -16.07 -7.44 5.40
CA LEU A 131 -16.25 -6.01 5.21
C LEU A 131 -15.05 -5.38 4.48
N MET A 132 -13.83 -5.75 4.88
CA MET A 132 -12.60 -5.10 4.42
C MET A 132 -12.12 -5.60 3.06
N GLU A 133 -12.02 -6.92 2.84
CA GLU A 133 -11.41 -7.47 1.61
C GLU A 133 -12.04 -6.89 0.33
N PRO A 134 -13.38 -6.82 0.16
CA PRO A 134 -13.97 -6.24 -1.05
C PRO A 134 -13.65 -4.75 -1.24
N LYS A 135 -13.52 -3.99 -0.14
CA LYS A 135 -13.20 -2.56 -0.20
C LYS A 135 -11.73 -2.34 -0.60
N LEU A 136 -10.82 -3.13 -0.01
CA LEU A 136 -9.40 -3.06 -0.37
C LEU A 136 -9.18 -3.42 -1.85
N HIS A 137 -9.77 -4.53 -2.32
CA HIS A 137 -9.69 -4.90 -3.73
C HIS A 137 -10.35 -3.86 -4.66
N GLY A 138 -11.49 -3.29 -4.24
CA GLY A 138 -12.16 -2.26 -5.03
C GLY A 138 -11.33 -0.98 -5.14
N LEU A 139 -10.68 -0.54 -4.05
CA LEU A 139 -9.75 0.60 -4.08
C LEU A 139 -8.58 0.35 -5.04
N LEU A 140 -7.99 -0.87 -5.01
CA LEU A 140 -6.89 -1.23 -5.91
C LEU A 140 -7.27 -1.18 -7.39
N ASN A 141 -8.57 -1.26 -7.72
CA ASN A 141 -9.07 -1.15 -9.10
C ASN A 141 -9.34 0.29 -9.55
N PHE A 142 -9.23 1.29 -8.67
CA PHE A 142 -9.42 2.69 -9.05
C PHE A 142 -8.41 3.09 -10.14
N LYS A 143 -8.84 3.95 -11.08
CA LYS A 143 -8.00 4.48 -12.19
C LYS A 143 -7.13 5.66 -11.73
N SER A 144 -6.50 5.54 -10.59
CA SER A 144 -5.63 6.52 -9.94
C SER A 144 -4.47 5.82 -9.25
N HIS A 145 -3.45 6.53 -8.84
CA HIS A 145 -2.52 5.98 -7.85
C HIS A 145 -3.29 5.64 -6.57
N VAL A 146 -3.05 4.48 -6.01
CA VAL A 146 -3.65 4.07 -4.73
C VAL A 146 -2.56 3.81 -3.71
N ILE A 147 -2.62 4.54 -2.59
CA ILE A 147 -1.66 4.40 -1.50
C ILE A 147 -2.44 4.02 -0.26
N MET A 148 -2.15 2.85 0.29
CA MET A 148 -2.70 2.44 1.58
C MET A 148 -1.58 2.45 2.61
N LEU A 149 -1.84 3.04 3.77
CA LEU A 149 -0.88 3.16 4.86
C LEU A 149 -1.31 2.27 6.02
N GLY A 150 -0.32 1.71 6.72
CA GLY A 150 -0.56 0.86 7.89
C GLY A 150 0.57 0.93 8.88
N HIS A 151 0.31 0.38 10.08
CA HIS A 151 1.30 0.26 11.14
C HIS A 151 1.83 -1.16 11.25
N TRP A 152 2.98 -1.33 11.93
CA TRP A 152 3.54 -2.62 12.28
C TRP A 152 2.92 -3.19 13.55
N LYS A 153 2.79 -4.52 13.58
CA LYS A 153 2.71 -5.31 14.80
C LYS A 153 4.03 -6.05 14.97
N ILE A 154 4.71 -5.81 16.07
CA ILE A 154 5.96 -6.48 16.42
C ILE A 154 5.62 -7.54 17.46
N GLU A 155 5.92 -8.80 17.16
CA GLU A 155 5.79 -9.91 18.10
C GLU A 155 7.15 -10.26 18.67
N THR A 156 7.25 -10.34 19.99
CA THR A 156 8.48 -10.67 20.72
C THR A 156 8.30 -11.93 21.56
N ASP A 157 9.33 -12.73 21.63
CA ASP A 157 9.39 -13.80 22.63
C ASP A 157 9.48 -13.21 24.04
N GLN A 158 8.52 -13.56 24.89
CA GLN A 158 8.41 -12.97 26.24
C GLN A 158 9.57 -13.31 27.18
N LYS A 159 10.29 -14.39 26.90
CA LYS A 159 11.41 -14.84 27.77
C LYS A 159 12.75 -14.25 27.34
N SER A 160 13.01 -14.22 26.02
CA SER A 160 14.28 -13.77 25.46
C SER A 160 14.28 -12.32 24.99
N GLY A 161 13.10 -11.70 24.81
CA GLY A 161 12.94 -10.38 24.17
C GLY A 161 13.25 -10.38 22.67
N THR A 162 13.49 -11.54 22.07
CA THR A 162 13.79 -11.65 20.63
C THR A 162 12.56 -11.33 19.81
N ILE A 163 12.71 -10.50 18.76
CA ILE A 163 11.62 -10.22 17.81
C ILE A 163 11.40 -11.47 16.96
N LEU A 164 10.17 -11.99 16.99
CA LEU A 164 9.75 -13.19 16.26
C LEU A 164 9.20 -12.85 14.88
N SER A 165 8.35 -11.80 14.79
CA SER A 165 7.80 -11.34 13.53
C SER A 165 7.52 -9.85 13.54
N ILE A 166 7.49 -9.25 12.34
CA ILE A 166 7.03 -7.89 12.09
C ILE A 166 6.02 -7.96 10.94
N ASP A 167 4.76 -7.76 11.25
CA ASP A 167 3.66 -7.91 10.32
C ASP A 167 2.74 -6.67 10.35
N PRO A 168 1.88 -6.45 9.34
CA PRO A 168 0.90 -5.37 9.39
C PRO A 168 -0.02 -5.52 10.62
N LEU A 169 -0.28 -4.40 11.30
CA LEU A 169 -1.19 -4.35 12.44
C LEU A 169 -2.64 -4.40 11.93
N LEU A 170 -3.04 -5.59 11.53
CA LEU A 170 -4.39 -5.93 11.08
C LEU A 170 -4.89 -7.16 11.82
N THR A 171 -6.21 -7.32 11.89
CA THR A 171 -6.83 -8.43 12.60
C THR A 171 -6.80 -9.74 11.80
N GLY A 172 -6.57 -10.85 12.50
CA GLY A 172 -6.71 -12.20 11.97
C GLY A 172 -5.88 -12.45 10.70
N GLN A 173 -6.50 -13.07 9.70
CA GLN A 173 -5.84 -13.42 8.44
C GLN A 173 -5.48 -12.22 7.56
N LEU A 174 -6.06 -11.04 7.80
CA LEU A 174 -5.78 -9.84 7.00
C LEU A 174 -4.31 -9.44 7.10
N SER A 175 -3.68 -9.60 8.26
CA SER A 175 -2.26 -9.29 8.48
C SER A 175 -1.35 -10.01 7.46
N ALA A 176 -1.61 -11.29 7.21
CA ALA A 176 -0.81 -12.08 6.27
C ALA A 176 -1.21 -11.84 4.80
N LYS A 177 -2.50 -11.56 4.52
CA LYS A 177 -3.03 -11.49 3.16
C LYS A 177 -2.87 -10.11 2.51
N VAL A 178 -3.14 -9.03 3.24
CA VAL A 178 -3.23 -7.68 2.66
C VAL A 178 -1.96 -7.27 1.92
N PRO A 179 -0.73 -7.50 2.44
CA PRO A 179 0.47 -7.19 1.65
C PRO A 179 0.54 -7.94 0.31
N GLY A 180 -0.10 -9.12 0.24
CA GLY A 180 -0.18 -9.92 -0.98
C GLY A 180 -1.00 -9.30 -2.11
N TYR A 181 -1.87 -8.35 -1.82
CA TYR A 181 -2.71 -7.68 -2.82
C TYR A 181 -1.99 -6.58 -3.59
N PHE A 182 -0.82 -6.16 -3.11
CA PHE A 182 -0.08 -5.03 -3.68
C PHE A 182 1.14 -5.50 -4.47
N ASP A 183 1.42 -4.82 -5.56
CA ASP A 183 2.65 -4.99 -6.33
C ASP A 183 3.83 -4.32 -5.64
N GLU A 184 3.57 -3.21 -4.95
CA GLU A 184 4.55 -2.39 -4.25
C GLU A 184 4.23 -2.37 -2.75
N VAL A 185 5.10 -2.97 -1.93
CA VAL A 185 5.03 -2.95 -0.47
C VAL A 185 6.31 -2.32 0.05
N TYR A 186 6.19 -1.19 0.74
CA TYR A 186 7.33 -0.42 1.21
C TYR A 186 7.37 -0.30 2.72
N ALA A 187 8.57 -0.45 3.28
CA ALA A 187 8.85 -0.30 4.70
C ALA A 187 9.43 1.10 4.98
N PHE A 188 8.71 1.89 5.79
CA PHE A 188 9.05 3.28 6.08
C PHE A 188 9.85 3.42 7.37
N PHE A 189 10.92 4.21 7.32
CA PHE A 189 11.84 4.44 8.42
C PHE A 189 12.24 5.91 8.52
N SER A 190 12.73 6.26 9.71
CA SER A 190 13.46 7.51 9.94
C SER A 190 14.81 7.21 10.60
N ARG A 191 15.80 8.04 10.34
CA ARG A 191 17.10 8.02 11.01
C ARG A 191 17.63 9.44 11.17
N VAL A 192 18.41 9.66 12.20
CA VAL A 192 19.14 10.92 12.36
C VAL A 192 20.42 10.85 11.53
N LYS A 193 20.64 11.81 10.66
CA LYS A 193 21.86 11.98 9.89
C LYS A 193 22.33 13.42 10.04
N GLU A 194 23.55 13.61 10.56
CA GLU A 194 24.15 14.96 10.75
C GLU A 194 23.24 15.90 11.57
N GLY A 195 22.58 15.37 12.61
CA GLY A 195 21.67 16.12 13.49
C GLY A 195 20.32 16.48 12.87
N LYS A 196 19.97 15.94 11.70
CA LYS A 196 18.68 16.13 11.03
C LYS A 196 17.95 14.81 10.86
N ASP A 197 16.62 14.84 10.99
CA ASP A 197 15.77 13.70 10.68
C ASP A 197 15.77 13.45 9.17
N PHE A 198 16.10 12.22 8.78
CA PHE A 198 16.04 11.75 7.42
C PHE A 198 14.99 10.65 7.31
N PHE A 199 13.98 10.87 6.48
CA PHE A 199 12.89 9.93 6.23
C PHE A 199 13.12 9.22 4.90
N TYR A 200 12.91 7.91 4.89
CA TYR A 200 13.09 7.08 3.70
C TYR A 200 12.21 5.84 3.77
N PHE A 201 12.04 5.18 2.64
CA PHE A 201 11.41 3.87 2.58
C PHE A 201 12.30 2.87 1.85
N ARG A 202 12.11 1.60 2.18
CA ARG A 202 12.81 0.48 1.56
C ARG A 202 11.91 -0.21 0.56
N THR A 203 12.50 -0.60 -0.57
CA THR A 203 11.87 -1.34 -1.67
C THR A 203 12.13 -2.84 -1.60
N VAL A 204 13.07 -3.26 -0.74
CA VAL A 204 13.46 -4.65 -0.50
C VAL A 204 13.41 -4.97 0.98
N SER A 205 13.09 -6.24 1.29
CA SER A 205 13.06 -6.71 2.67
C SER A 205 14.43 -6.59 3.35
N GLN A 206 14.41 -6.25 4.63
CA GLN A 206 15.60 -6.23 5.49
C GLN A 206 15.26 -6.82 6.85
N ASN A 207 16.00 -7.84 7.25
CA ASN A 207 15.73 -8.61 8.46
C ASN A 207 14.27 -9.11 8.46
N LEU A 208 13.48 -8.76 9.49
CA LEU A 208 12.08 -9.12 9.63
C LEU A 208 11.11 -8.14 8.95
N TYR A 209 11.59 -6.97 8.52
CA TYR A 209 10.78 -5.99 7.79
C TYR A 209 10.59 -6.44 6.34
N LYS A 210 9.33 -6.71 5.98
CA LYS A 210 8.96 -7.17 4.66
C LYS A 210 8.73 -5.98 3.73
N ALA A 211 9.42 -5.96 2.60
CA ALA A 211 9.16 -5.04 1.51
C ALA A 211 9.37 -5.76 0.19
N ARG A 212 8.70 -5.32 -0.85
CA ARG A 212 8.87 -5.82 -2.22
C ARG A 212 8.51 -4.77 -3.23
N SER A 213 9.07 -4.89 -4.42
CA SER A 213 8.73 -4.08 -5.58
C SER A 213 8.70 -4.95 -6.83
N THR A 214 7.58 -4.97 -7.54
CA THR A 214 7.48 -5.61 -8.86
C THR A 214 8.19 -4.77 -9.91
N ILE A 215 8.24 -3.44 -9.73
CA ILE A 215 9.00 -2.50 -10.57
C ILE A 215 10.49 -2.83 -10.51
N SER A 216 11.03 -3.08 -9.31
CA SER A 216 12.44 -3.45 -9.15
C SER A 216 12.77 -4.77 -9.85
N GLY A 217 11.85 -5.73 -9.78
CA GLY A 217 11.94 -7.02 -10.45
C GLY A 217 13.28 -7.74 -10.26
N PRO A 218 13.61 -8.69 -11.14
CA PRO A 218 14.87 -9.45 -11.05
C PRO A 218 16.11 -8.62 -11.38
N TYR A 219 15.94 -7.46 -12.00
CA TYR A 219 17.04 -6.59 -12.43
C TYR A 219 17.43 -5.53 -11.40
N ARG A 220 16.75 -5.49 -10.25
CA ARG A 220 16.94 -4.48 -9.20
C ARG A 220 16.95 -3.06 -9.76
N LEU A 221 15.87 -2.70 -10.44
CA LEU A 221 15.76 -1.40 -11.12
C LEU A 221 15.63 -0.23 -10.16
N LEU A 222 15.15 -0.47 -8.94
CA LEU A 222 15.07 0.54 -7.87
C LEU A 222 16.19 0.32 -6.84
N PRO A 223 16.71 1.39 -6.21
CA PRO A 223 17.61 1.27 -5.07
C PRO A 223 16.88 0.69 -3.85
N ASP A 224 17.63 0.11 -2.92
CA ASP A 224 17.09 -0.48 -1.70
C ASP A 224 16.42 0.56 -0.79
N GLU A 225 16.90 1.80 -0.80
CA GLU A 225 16.38 2.93 -0.03
C GLU A 225 16.10 4.13 -0.93
N ILE A 226 14.95 4.76 -0.74
CA ILE A 226 14.53 5.95 -1.49
C ILE A 226 14.09 7.02 -0.48
N PRO A 227 14.46 8.31 -0.69
CA PRO A 227 13.96 9.43 0.10
C PRO A 227 12.43 9.49 0.08
N ASN A 228 11.85 9.93 1.19
CA ASN A 228 10.42 9.85 1.47
C ASN A 228 9.61 10.99 0.79
N ASP A 229 9.72 11.11 -0.53
CA ASP A 229 8.94 12.04 -1.33
C ASP A 229 8.72 11.51 -2.76
N TYR A 230 7.61 11.93 -3.38
CA TYR A 230 7.25 11.48 -4.72
C TYR A 230 8.22 11.96 -5.80
N VAL A 231 8.82 13.14 -5.66
CA VAL A 231 9.73 13.69 -6.69
C VAL A 231 10.98 12.81 -6.80
N SER A 232 11.58 12.50 -5.64
CA SER A 232 12.71 11.55 -5.56
C SER A 232 12.31 10.17 -6.06
N PHE A 233 11.16 9.67 -5.63
CA PHE A 233 10.65 8.36 -6.07
C PHE A 233 10.43 8.32 -7.59
N LYS A 234 9.76 9.33 -8.15
CA LYS A 234 9.51 9.45 -9.60
C LYS A 234 10.80 9.45 -10.42
N ALA A 235 11.84 10.14 -9.93
CA ALA A 235 13.14 10.15 -10.60
C ALA A 235 13.77 8.74 -10.69
N TYR A 236 13.59 7.90 -9.66
CA TYR A 236 14.04 6.49 -9.71
C TYR A 236 13.15 5.63 -10.61
N LEU A 237 11.84 5.87 -10.62
CA LEU A 237 10.91 5.17 -11.52
C LEU A 237 11.25 5.45 -13.00
N ASP A 238 11.54 6.71 -13.34
CA ASP A 238 11.92 7.09 -14.71
C ASP A 238 13.23 6.42 -15.13
N LYS A 239 14.22 6.37 -14.25
CA LYS A 239 15.48 5.63 -14.50
C LYS A 239 15.24 4.13 -14.67
N ALA A 240 14.32 3.56 -13.88
CA ALA A 240 13.97 2.15 -13.97
C ALA A 240 13.34 1.81 -15.33
N MET A 241 12.45 2.66 -15.85
CA MET A 241 11.86 2.50 -17.18
C MET A 241 12.90 2.52 -18.29
N ILE A 242 13.82 3.48 -18.25
CA ILE A 242 14.92 3.58 -19.24
C ILE A 242 15.78 2.32 -19.22
N ARG A 243 16.20 1.91 -18.01
CA ARG A 243 17.06 0.73 -17.83
C ARG A 243 16.38 -0.57 -18.25
N GLU A 244 15.09 -0.72 -17.99
CA GLU A 244 14.32 -1.89 -18.44
C GLU A 244 14.27 -1.95 -19.97
N ALA A 245 14.02 -0.81 -20.65
CA ALA A 245 14.01 -0.74 -22.11
C ALA A 245 15.37 -1.13 -22.71
N GLU A 246 16.48 -0.68 -22.12
CA GLU A 246 17.83 -1.06 -22.56
C GLU A 246 18.11 -2.57 -22.39
N ILE A 247 17.67 -3.15 -21.28
CA ILE A 247 17.83 -4.60 -21.01
C ILE A 247 17.04 -5.41 -22.03
N ARG A 248 15.83 -4.99 -22.39
CA ARG A 248 15.00 -5.67 -23.42
C ARG A 248 15.64 -5.60 -24.78
N SER A 249 16.07 -4.41 -25.23
CA SER A 249 16.74 -4.24 -26.53
C SER A 249 17.94 -5.17 -26.69
N LYS A 250 18.80 -5.23 -25.67
CA LYS A 250 19.98 -6.13 -25.69
C LYS A 250 19.61 -7.62 -25.70
N LYS A 251 18.45 -7.98 -25.12
CA LYS A 251 17.97 -9.37 -25.14
C LYS A 251 17.46 -9.74 -26.52
N ASP A 252 16.67 -8.86 -27.12
CA ASP A 252 16.11 -9.07 -28.47
C ASP A 252 17.22 -9.17 -29.53
N GLU A 253 18.26 -8.33 -29.45
CA GLU A 253 19.45 -8.41 -30.32
C GLU A 253 20.16 -9.76 -30.20
N LYS A 254 20.34 -10.28 -28.98
CA LYS A 254 20.96 -11.58 -28.75
C LYS A 254 20.13 -12.75 -29.26
N GLU A 255 18.82 -12.68 -29.16
CA GLU A 255 17.90 -13.70 -29.69
C GLU A 255 17.90 -13.73 -31.20
N GLN A 256 17.94 -12.55 -31.87
CA GLN A 256 18.07 -12.44 -33.34
C GLN A 256 19.40 -13.00 -33.82
N GLN A 257 20.52 -12.73 -33.19
CA GLN A 257 21.83 -13.26 -33.53
C GLN A 257 21.90 -14.79 -33.39
N LYS A 258 21.24 -15.36 -32.37
CA LYS A 258 21.17 -16.83 -32.19
C LYS A 258 20.29 -17.51 -33.26
N GLY A 259 19.19 -16.86 -33.65
CA GLY A 259 18.31 -17.37 -34.72
C GLY A 259 18.97 -17.35 -36.11
N ALA A 260 19.84 -16.37 -36.36
CA ALA A 260 20.58 -16.26 -37.63
C ALA A 260 21.76 -17.26 -37.74
N GLY A 261 22.28 -17.74 -36.60
CA GLY A 261 23.40 -18.70 -36.58
C GLY A 261 23.02 -20.20 -36.64
N SER A 262 21.71 -20.52 -36.55
CA SER A 262 21.22 -21.91 -36.58
C SER A 262 20.69 -22.37 -37.97
N GLY A 263 20.94 -21.59 -39.01
CA GLY A 263 20.45 -21.83 -40.38
C GLY A 263 21.56 -22.21 -41.39
N VAL A 264 22.64 -22.93 -40.95
CA VAL A 264 23.65 -23.46 -41.85
C VAL A 264 23.72 -24.96 -41.71
#